data_818efbdbeece6abf0c08eaa825072025
#
_entry.id   818efbdbeece6abf0c08eaa825072025
#
_cell.length_a   1.000
_cell.length_b   1.000
_cell.length_c   1.000
_cell.angle_alpha   90.00
_cell.angle_beta   90.00
_cell.angle_gamma   90.00
#
_symmetry.space_group_name_H-M   'P 1'
#
loop_
_entity.id
_entity.type
_entity.pdbx_description
1 polymer ?
#
loop_
_entity_poly.entity_id
_entity_poly.type
_entity_poly.pdbx_seq_one_letter_code
_entity_poly.pdbx_strand_id
1 'polypeptide(L)'
;MPTPSVACFFPRPSPVDNSTPVGAAELAGDITTHDLSTFLFNNTVLFSGGNINNCCIIGFHTYDFEPGIPQNGNLPRLYVLNYASWLSPGLFLFGFQDMTAWSHEMAETFNDPFINNATPWWLSVDPFLGSGNCQNNLEVGDVVEVLDSLNPVSTIPGNGFTYHPQNMALFPWFAFESPSPAHLGAYSFPDETTLMSLSPGPLLPGCVPAP
;
A
#
# COMPACT_ATOMS: atom_id res chain seq x y z
N MET A 1 1.37 0.63 -25.57
CA MET A 1 0.51 1.66 -24.97
C MET A 1 1.35 2.38 -23.92
N PRO A 2 1.26 3.71 -23.79
CA PRO A 2 1.95 4.37 -22.68
C PRO A 2 1.34 3.86 -21.37
N THR A 3 2.16 3.29 -20.51
CA THR A 3 1.78 2.91 -19.16
C THR A 3 1.43 4.18 -18.37
N PRO A 4 0.28 4.25 -17.72
CA PRO A 4 -0.11 5.47 -17.01
C PRO A 4 0.82 5.74 -15.82
N SER A 5 1.21 7.00 -15.67
CA SER A 5 1.83 7.50 -14.46
C SER A 5 0.80 7.54 -13.32
N VAL A 6 1.26 7.37 -12.08
CA VAL A 6 0.41 7.57 -10.89
C VAL A 6 -0.34 8.92 -10.96
N ALA A 7 0.32 9.98 -11.42
CA ALA A 7 -0.30 11.31 -11.57
C ALA A 7 -1.49 11.34 -12.56
N CYS A 8 -1.59 10.36 -13.48
CA CYS A 8 -2.73 10.27 -14.39
C CYS A 8 -3.94 9.56 -13.79
N PHE A 9 -3.79 8.99 -12.59
CA PHE A 9 -4.84 8.23 -11.91
C PHE A 9 -5.84 9.13 -11.19
N PHE A 10 -5.36 10.25 -10.67
CA PHE A 10 -6.13 11.19 -9.85
C PHE A 10 -6.70 12.35 -10.66
N PRO A 11 -7.91 12.84 -10.30
CA PRO A 11 -8.48 14.02 -10.91
C PRO A 11 -7.73 15.28 -10.49
N ARG A 12 -7.89 16.33 -11.28
CA ARG A 12 -7.53 17.67 -10.83
C ARG A 12 -8.60 18.17 -9.85
N PRO A 13 -8.21 18.85 -8.78
CA PRO A 13 -9.14 19.21 -7.70
C PRO A 13 -10.23 20.20 -8.09
N SER A 14 -10.13 20.86 -9.25
CA SER A 14 -11.18 21.81 -9.68
C SER A 14 -11.00 22.26 -11.13
N PRO A 15 -11.98 22.03 -12.01
CA PRO A 15 -13.12 21.10 -11.86
C PRO A 15 -12.66 19.66 -11.82
N VAL A 16 -13.48 18.75 -11.27
CA VAL A 16 -13.14 17.32 -11.25
C VAL A 16 -12.89 16.81 -12.65
N ASP A 17 -11.76 16.18 -12.85
CA ASP A 17 -11.31 15.72 -14.17
C ASP A 17 -11.75 14.28 -14.43
N ASN A 18 -12.85 14.11 -15.19
CA ASN A 18 -13.40 12.80 -15.54
C ASN A 18 -12.56 12.03 -16.58
N SER A 19 -11.44 12.55 -17.03
CA SER A 19 -10.50 11.84 -17.88
C SER A 19 -9.59 10.88 -17.09
N THR A 20 -9.63 10.95 -15.77
CA THR A 20 -8.88 10.08 -14.87
C THR A 20 -9.77 8.98 -14.28
N PRO A 21 -9.23 7.80 -13.93
CA PRO A 21 -10.01 6.71 -13.36
C PRO A 21 -10.77 7.12 -12.08
N VAL A 22 -10.09 7.80 -11.14
CA VAL A 22 -10.71 8.24 -9.89
C VAL A 22 -11.80 9.28 -10.16
N GLY A 23 -11.48 10.35 -10.89
CA GLY A 23 -12.46 11.40 -11.18
C GLY A 23 -13.65 10.92 -11.98
N ALA A 24 -13.48 9.95 -12.89
CA ALA A 24 -14.59 9.34 -13.61
C ALA A 24 -15.52 8.56 -12.65
N ALA A 25 -14.97 7.79 -11.72
CA ALA A 25 -15.71 7.02 -10.73
C ALA A 25 -16.45 7.95 -9.73
N GLU A 26 -15.83 9.04 -9.30
CA GLU A 26 -16.44 10.05 -8.43
C GLU A 26 -17.64 10.73 -9.11
N LEU A 27 -17.46 11.15 -10.35
CA LEU A 27 -18.53 11.81 -11.12
C LEU A 27 -19.69 10.87 -11.45
N ALA A 28 -19.40 9.58 -11.68
CA ALA A 28 -20.42 8.57 -11.90
C ALA A 28 -21.16 8.18 -10.61
N GLY A 29 -20.59 8.47 -9.44
CA GLY A 29 -21.09 8.03 -8.15
C GLY A 29 -20.80 6.55 -7.87
N ASP A 30 -19.83 5.98 -8.58
CA ASP A 30 -19.39 4.59 -8.38
C ASP A 30 -18.59 4.44 -7.07
N ILE A 31 -17.99 5.53 -6.62
CA ILE A 31 -17.32 5.64 -5.32
C ILE A 31 -17.88 6.84 -4.55
N THR A 32 -17.94 6.71 -3.23
CA THR A 32 -18.46 7.76 -2.34
C THR A 32 -17.54 8.00 -1.15
N THR A 33 -17.76 9.08 -0.42
CA THR A 33 -17.00 9.40 0.82
C THR A 33 -17.31 8.45 1.99
N HIS A 34 -18.15 7.47 1.79
CA HIS A 34 -18.53 6.45 2.79
C HIS A 34 -17.91 5.08 2.47
N ASP A 35 -17.22 4.98 1.34
CA ASP A 35 -16.65 3.73 0.85
C ASP A 35 -15.13 3.70 1.06
N LEU A 36 -14.58 2.50 1.24
CA LEU A 36 -13.21 2.20 0.94
C LEU A 36 -13.18 1.63 -0.47
N SER A 37 -12.56 2.34 -1.39
CA SER A 37 -12.65 2.04 -2.82
C SER A 37 -11.38 1.40 -3.33
N THR A 38 -11.50 0.25 -3.99
CA THR A 38 -10.37 -0.44 -4.61
C THR A 38 -10.45 -0.38 -6.13
N PHE A 39 -9.39 0.11 -6.75
CA PHE A 39 -9.17 0.07 -8.18
C PHE A 39 -8.29 -1.14 -8.51
N LEU A 40 -8.91 -2.26 -8.83
CA LEU A 40 -8.22 -3.52 -9.09
C LEU A 40 -8.09 -3.77 -10.60
N PHE A 41 -6.86 -3.86 -11.10
CA PHE A 41 -6.57 -4.09 -12.51
C PHE A 41 -5.73 -5.36 -12.71
N ASN A 42 -5.98 -6.06 -13.81
CA ASN A 42 -5.23 -7.28 -14.13
C ASN A 42 -3.90 -6.96 -14.80
N ASN A 43 -2.80 -7.39 -14.20
CA ASN A 43 -1.43 -7.25 -14.75
C ASN A 43 -1.09 -5.82 -15.20
N THR A 44 -1.63 -4.83 -14.49
CA THR A 44 -1.38 -3.44 -14.81
C THR A 44 -0.42 -2.86 -13.78
N VAL A 45 0.67 -2.26 -14.22
CA VAL A 45 1.64 -1.62 -13.35
C VAL A 45 1.73 -0.13 -13.66
N LEU A 46 1.99 0.66 -12.63
CA LEU A 46 2.21 2.09 -12.76
C LEU A 46 3.71 2.41 -12.64
N PHE A 47 4.07 3.63 -12.93
CA PHE A 47 5.44 4.12 -12.81
C PHE A 47 5.46 5.56 -12.31
N SER A 48 6.51 5.92 -11.59
CA SER A 48 6.65 7.24 -11.01
C SER A 48 7.21 8.26 -12.00
N GLY A 49 6.76 9.51 -11.85
CA GLY A 49 7.32 10.66 -12.58
C GLY A 49 7.17 10.62 -14.09
N GLY A 50 6.27 9.81 -14.65
CA GLY A 50 6.12 9.65 -16.09
C GLY A 50 7.27 8.93 -16.77
N ASN A 51 8.16 8.28 -16.03
CA ASN A 51 9.32 7.57 -16.54
C ASN A 51 9.18 6.07 -16.33
N ILE A 52 9.07 5.32 -17.44
CA ILE A 52 8.91 3.86 -17.42
C ILE A 52 10.07 3.13 -16.71
N ASN A 53 11.24 3.72 -16.62
CA ASN A 53 12.36 3.13 -15.90
C ASN A 53 12.17 3.19 -14.38
N ASN A 54 11.20 3.97 -13.90
CA ASN A 54 10.78 4.00 -12.50
C ASN A 54 9.57 3.08 -12.28
N CYS A 55 9.59 1.94 -12.90
CA CYS A 55 8.64 0.83 -12.74
C CYS A 55 9.12 -0.07 -11.59
N CYS A 56 8.29 -0.82 -10.88
CA CYS A 56 6.87 -1.00 -11.14
C CYS A 56 6.11 -0.80 -9.83
N ILE A 57 5.16 0.11 -9.85
CA ILE A 57 4.21 0.27 -8.74
C ILE A 57 3.07 -0.71 -9.03
N ILE A 58 2.92 -1.73 -8.19
CA ILE A 58 1.89 -2.77 -8.31
C ILE A 58 0.69 -2.51 -7.41
N GLY A 59 0.86 -1.63 -6.43
CA GLY A 59 -0.16 -1.15 -5.52
C GLY A 59 0.21 0.19 -4.92
N PHE A 60 -0.75 0.89 -4.38
CA PHE A 60 -0.62 1.99 -3.44
C PHE A 60 -1.97 2.27 -2.77
N HIS A 61 -1.94 2.72 -1.53
CA HIS A 61 -3.11 3.25 -0.85
C HIS A 61 -2.98 4.77 -0.68
N THR A 62 -4.12 5.46 -0.58
CA THR A 62 -4.13 6.90 -0.45
C THR A 62 -5.55 7.44 -0.23
N TYR A 63 -5.65 8.76 -0.25
CA TYR A 63 -6.93 9.46 -0.27
C TYR A 63 -6.94 10.52 -1.37
N ASP A 64 -8.11 10.85 -1.89
CA ASP A 64 -8.33 12.03 -2.70
C ASP A 64 -9.17 13.05 -1.93
N PHE A 65 -8.68 14.29 -1.90
CA PHE A 65 -9.35 15.39 -1.24
C PHE A 65 -9.85 16.41 -2.24
N GLU A 66 -11.15 16.49 -2.37
CA GLU A 66 -11.79 17.55 -3.13
C GLU A 66 -12.14 18.73 -2.22
N PRO A 67 -11.66 19.95 -2.51
CA PRO A 67 -12.06 21.14 -1.78
C PRO A 67 -13.55 21.44 -2.05
N GLY A 68 -14.18 22.14 -1.11
CA GLY A 68 -15.51 22.69 -1.32
C GLY A 68 -15.51 23.75 -2.42
N ILE A 69 -16.07 23.41 -3.57
CA ILE A 69 -16.23 24.29 -4.74
C ILE A 69 -17.66 24.30 -5.21
N PRO A 70 -18.13 25.33 -5.97
CA PRO A 70 -19.53 25.39 -6.43
C PRO A 70 -20.00 24.13 -7.17
N GLN A 71 -19.11 23.46 -7.90
CA GLN A 71 -19.41 22.26 -8.69
C GLN A 71 -19.78 21.04 -7.83
N ASN A 72 -19.28 20.96 -6.59
CA ASN A 72 -19.64 19.91 -5.63
C ASN A 72 -20.52 20.43 -4.48
N GLY A 73 -21.21 21.55 -4.68
CA GLY A 73 -22.11 22.15 -3.71
C GLY A 73 -21.40 22.85 -2.54
N ASN A 74 -20.16 23.27 -2.70
CA ASN A 74 -19.29 23.87 -1.68
C ASN A 74 -19.04 22.95 -0.46
N LEU A 75 -19.15 21.64 -0.63
CA LEU A 75 -18.87 20.67 0.41
C LEU A 75 -17.54 19.97 0.11
N PRO A 76 -16.57 20.05 1.03
CA PRO A 76 -15.35 19.26 0.88
C PRO A 76 -15.67 17.78 0.95
N ARG A 77 -14.99 16.98 0.16
CA ARG A 77 -15.12 15.52 0.10
C ARG A 77 -13.76 14.86 0.28
N LEU A 78 -13.77 13.70 0.91
CA LEU A 78 -12.59 12.90 1.14
C LEU A 78 -12.92 11.46 0.77
N TYR A 79 -12.18 10.93 -0.20
CA TYR A 79 -12.32 9.55 -0.67
C TYR A 79 -11.11 8.75 -0.24
N VAL A 80 -11.33 7.65 0.46
CA VAL A 80 -10.28 6.68 0.81
C VAL A 80 -10.25 5.61 -0.26
N LEU A 81 -9.08 5.39 -0.85
CA LEU A 81 -8.95 4.49 -1.97
C LEU A 81 -7.60 3.78 -2.00
N ASN A 82 -7.58 2.66 -2.67
CA ASN A 82 -6.36 2.01 -3.07
C ASN A 82 -6.41 1.55 -4.53
N TYR A 83 -5.23 1.41 -5.10
CA TYR A 83 -4.98 0.78 -6.38
C TYR A 83 -4.20 -0.51 -6.14
N ALA A 84 -4.56 -1.56 -6.85
CA ALA A 84 -3.78 -2.78 -6.84
C ALA A 84 -3.82 -3.50 -8.19
N SER A 85 -2.76 -4.22 -8.50
CA SER A 85 -2.70 -5.13 -9.62
C SER A 85 -3.02 -6.55 -9.18
N TRP A 86 -3.96 -7.20 -9.84
CA TRP A 86 -4.12 -8.65 -9.77
C TRP A 86 -3.08 -9.30 -10.65
N LEU A 87 -2.11 -9.97 -10.06
CA LEU A 87 -0.89 -10.40 -10.73
C LEU A 87 -1.00 -11.86 -11.24
N SER A 88 -0.60 -12.08 -12.48
CA SER A 88 -0.42 -13.46 -12.98
C SER A 88 0.80 -14.11 -12.32
N PRO A 89 0.74 -15.43 -12.03
CA PRO A 89 1.88 -16.16 -11.50
C PRO A 89 3.12 -16.04 -12.37
N GLY A 90 4.28 -15.80 -11.75
CA GLY A 90 5.57 -15.70 -12.43
C GLY A 90 5.87 -14.36 -13.11
N LEU A 91 4.99 -13.37 -12.98
CA LEU A 91 5.23 -12.02 -13.49
C LEU A 91 6.26 -11.27 -12.64
N PHE A 92 6.23 -11.47 -11.34
CA PHE A 92 7.17 -10.92 -10.37
C PHE A 92 7.90 -12.01 -9.58
N LEU A 93 8.99 -11.62 -8.93
CA LEU A 93 9.76 -12.49 -8.05
C LEU A 93 9.04 -12.69 -6.70
N PHE A 94 9.61 -13.52 -5.82
CA PHE A 94 9.17 -13.73 -4.43
C PHE A 94 7.74 -14.27 -4.26
N GLY A 95 7.18 -14.89 -5.31
CA GLY A 95 5.85 -15.49 -5.25
C GLY A 95 4.70 -14.47 -5.33
N PHE A 96 4.96 -13.22 -5.64
CA PHE A 96 3.93 -12.21 -5.86
C PHE A 96 3.02 -12.62 -7.00
N GLN A 97 1.75 -12.86 -6.67
CA GLN A 97 0.73 -13.30 -7.63
C GLN A 97 -0.67 -13.04 -7.07
N ASP A 98 -1.66 -13.17 -7.94
CA ASP A 98 -3.09 -12.93 -7.65
C ASP A 98 -3.33 -11.72 -6.74
N MET A 99 -3.75 -11.91 -5.50
CA MET A 99 -4.15 -10.84 -4.59
C MET A 99 -3.01 -10.25 -3.74
N THR A 100 -1.75 -10.61 -3.98
CA THR A 100 -0.63 -10.16 -3.12
C THR A 100 -0.61 -8.64 -2.97
N ALA A 101 -0.58 -7.89 -4.07
CA ALA A 101 -0.60 -6.43 -4.03
C ALA A 101 -1.90 -5.88 -3.42
N TRP A 102 -3.03 -6.49 -3.73
CA TRP A 102 -4.31 -6.04 -3.18
C TRP A 102 -4.40 -6.23 -1.65
N SER A 103 -3.96 -7.37 -1.14
CA SER A 103 -3.95 -7.61 0.32
C SER A 103 -3.00 -6.68 1.06
N HIS A 104 -1.87 -6.32 0.45
CA HIS A 104 -0.95 -5.32 0.95
C HIS A 104 -1.66 -3.98 1.13
N GLU A 105 -2.17 -3.41 0.05
CA GLU A 105 -2.80 -2.08 0.07
C GLU A 105 -4.05 -2.03 0.94
N MET A 106 -4.83 -3.11 0.98
CA MET A 106 -5.99 -3.20 1.86
C MET A 106 -5.59 -3.15 3.34
N ALA A 107 -4.56 -3.90 3.73
CA ALA A 107 -4.08 -3.88 5.12
C ALA A 107 -3.58 -2.48 5.50
N GLU A 108 -2.82 -1.82 4.64
CA GLU A 108 -2.32 -0.47 4.87
C GLU A 108 -3.45 0.57 4.90
N THR A 109 -4.40 0.48 3.98
CA THR A 109 -5.59 1.36 4.00
C THR A 109 -6.34 1.27 5.32
N PHE A 110 -6.47 0.08 5.92
CA PHE A 110 -7.12 -0.07 7.23
C PHE A 110 -6.30 0.48 8.38
N ASN A 111 -4.99 0.51 8.26
CA ASN A 111 -4.07 0.94 9.31
C ASN A 111 -3.66 2.42 9.18
N ASP A 112 -3.54 2.90 7.94
CA ASP A 112 -3.11 4.28 7.64
C ASP A 112 -3.86 4.87 6.42
N PRO A 113 -5.19 5.08 6.50
CA PRO A 113 -6.01 5.51 5.36
C PRO A 113 -5.61 6.86 4.77
N PHE A 114 -4.84 7.65 5.50
CA PHE A 114 -4.42 9.01 5.12
C PHE A 114 -2.91 9.16 4.99
N ILE A 115 -2.17 8.04 4.96
CA ILE A 115 -0.71 7.99 4.82
C ILE A 115 0.05 8.94 5.76
N ASN A 116 -0.44 9.09 7.00
CA ASN A 116 0.11 10.03 7.97
C ASN A 116 0.17 9.51 9.42
N ASN A 117 -0.09 8.23 9.65
CA ASN A 117 0.04 7.61 10.95
C ASN A 117 1.53 7.40 11.28
N ALA A 118 2.08 8.32 12.09
CA ALA A 118 3.49 8.33 12.41
C ALA A 118 3.92 7.13 13.26
N THR A 119 5.04 6.53 12.88
CA THR A 119 5.76 5.49 13.62
C THR A 119 7.17 5.96 13.97
N PRO A 120 7.90 5.28 14.86
CA PRO A 120 9.34 5.41 14.89
C PRO A 120 9.97 5.10 13.52
N TRP A 121 11.12 5.70 13.24
CA TRP A 121 11.84 5.46 11.99
C TRP A 121 12.21 3.98 11.83
N TRP A 122 11.95 3.43 10.68
CA TRP A 122 12.30 2.07 10.30
C TRP A 122 12.95 2.01 8.90
N LEU A 123 13.67 0.94 8.62
CA LEU A 123 14.35 0.78 7.33
C LEU A 123 13.32 0.55 6.23
N SER A 124 13.36 1.40 5.22
CA SER A 124 12.59 1.24 3.98
C SER A 124 13.53 1.36 2.80
N VAL A 125 13.33 0.54 1.80
CA VAL A 125 14.07 0.62 0.53
C VAL A 125 13.28 1.31 -0.56
N ASP A 126 12.12 1.89 -0.24
CA ASP A 126 11.34 2.61 -1.24
C ASP A 126 12.09 3.87 -1.70
N PRO A 127 12.61 3.89 -2.94
CA PRO A 127 13.36 5.02 -3.46
C PRO A 127 12.47 6.22 -3.79
N PHE A 128 11.13 6.04 -3.78
CA PHE A 128 10.19 7.08 -4.21
C PHE A 128 9.79 8.03 -3.09
N LEU A 129 9.95 7.63 -1.83
CA LEU A 129 9.52 8.44 -0.69
C LEU A 129 10.47 9.58 -0.33
N GLY A 130 11.63 9.68 -0.97
CA GLY A 130 12.58 10.78 -0.77
C GLY A 130 13.12 10.92 0.65
N SER A 131 12.85 9.94 1.52
CA SER A 131 13.22 9.90 2.94
C SER A 131 14.58 9.24 3.20
N GLY A 132 15.41 9.12 2.18
CA GLY A 132 16.62 8.32 2.24
C GLY A 132 16.30 6.83 2.13
N ASN A 133 16.71 6.05 3.13
CA ASN A 133 16.37 4.63 3.24
C ASN A 133 15.50 4.33 4.46
N CYS A 134 14.75 5.30 4.94
CA CYS A 134 13.89 5.18 6.13
C CYS A 134 12.50 5.71 5.88
N GLN A 135 11.55 5.09 6.55
CA GLN A 135 10.17 5.59 6.68
C GLN A 135 9.81 5.79 8.15
N ASN A 136 8.81 6.61 8.41
CA ASN A 136 8.23 6.84 9.73
C ASN A 136 6.71 6.86 9.73
N ASN A 137 6.11 6.21 8.75
CA ASN A 137 4.68 5.99 8.61
C ASN A 137 4.33 4.50 8.75
N LEU A 138 3.05 4.21 8.94
CA LEU A 138 2.55 2.89 9.31
C LEU A 138 2.25 2.05 8.06
N GLU A 139 3.29 1.69 7.32
CA GLU A 139 3.20 0.84 6.14
C GLU A 139 3.42 -0.63 6.53
N VAL A 140 2.35 -1.31 6.86
CA VAL A 140 2.42 -2.66 7.47
C VAL A 140 2.88 -3.74 6.50
N GLY A 141 2.66 -3.57 5.21
CA GLY A 141 3.09 -4.48 4.15
C GLY A 141 4.55 -4.29 3.75
N ASP A 142 4.96 -3.03 3.63
CA ASP A 142 6.30 -2.63 3.21
C ASP A 142 7.42 -3.23 4.06
N VAL A 143 7.21 -3.34 5.36
CA VAL A 143 8.19 -3.92 6.29
C VAL A 143 8.63 -5.31 5.83
N VAL A 144 7.67 -6.13 5.42
CA VAL A 144 7.96 -7.52 5.03
C VAL A 144 8.63 -7.58 3.66
N GLU A 145 8.30 -6.68 2.75
CA GLU A 145 8.95 -6.60 1.44
C GLU A 145 10.42 -6.18 1.54
N VAL A 146 10.72 -5.24 2.42
CA VAL A 146 12.07 -4.70 2.63
C VAL A 146 13.02 -5.73 3.22
N LEU A 147 12.52 -6.67 4.00
CA LEU A 147 13.33 -7.66 4.67
C LEU A 147 13.48 -8.90 3.78
N ASP A 148 14.29 -8.83 2.75
CA ASP A 148 14.53 -9.81 1.68
C ASP A 148 14.69 -11.28 2.13
N SER A 149 15.03 -11.52 3.39
CA SER A 149 15.18 -12.86 3.94
C SER A 149 13.88 -13.50 4.38
N LEU A 150 12.79 -12.73 4.35
CA LEU A 150 11.49 -13.17 4.79
C LEU A 150 10.67 -13.70 3.62
N ASN A 151 9.78 -14.64 3.91
CA ASN A 151 8.78 -15.06 2.94
C ASN A 151 7.62 -14.06 2.95
N PRO A 152 7.51 -13.16 1.96
CA PRO A 152 6.52 -12.09 1.99
C PRO A 152 5.11 -12.58 1.69
N VAL A 153 4.95 -13.79 1.17
CA VAL A 153 3.67 -14.29 0.65
C VAL A 153 3.24 -15.57 1.34
N SER A 154 2.03 -15.57 1.85
CA SER A 154 1.37 -16.77 2.38
C SER A 154 0.56 -17.49 1.31
N THR A 155 0.25 -18.76 1.56
CA THR A 155 -0.60 -19.58 0.69
C THR A 155 -1.84 -20.01 1.48
N ILE A 156 -3.01 -19.51 1.09
CA ILE A 156 -4.27 -19.75 1.80
C ILE A 156 -5.30 -20.40 0.87
N PRO A 157 -5.76 -21.62 1.16
CA PRO A 157 -6.85 -22.23 0.41
C PRO A 157 -8.21 -21.61 0.79
N GLY A 158 -9.05 -21.36 -0.20
CA GLY A 158 -10.39 -20.84 0.03
C GLY A 158 -11.31 -21.02 -1.19
N ASN A 159 -12.54 -21.46 -0.97
CA ASN A 159 -13.58 -21.57 -2.00
C ASN A 159 -13.16 -22.32 -3.29
N GLY A 160 -12.31 -23.32 -3.18
CA GLY A 160 -11.79 -24.08 -4.32
C GLY A 160 -10.63 -23.42 -5.07
N PHE A 161 -10.11 -22.33 -4.54
CA PHE A 161 -8.93 -21.61 -5.04
C PHE A 161 -7.82 -21.59 -4.00
N THR A 162 -6.63 -21.27 -4.44
CA THR A 162 -5.49 -20.96 -3.57
C THR A 162 -5.13 -19.50 -3.79
N TYR A 163 -5.12 -18.74 -2.70
CA TYR A 163 -4.81 -17.30 -2.69
C TYR A 163 -3.43 -17.07 -2.09
N HIS A 164 -2.80 -16.00 -2.54
CA HIS A 164 -1.44 -15.63 -2.12
C HIS A 164 -1.42 -14.21 -1.54
N PRO A 165 -2.00 -14.00 -0.32
CA PRO A 165 -1.91 -12.72 0.35
C PRO A 165 -0.50 -12.46 0.84
N GLN A 166 -0.13 -11.18 0.90
CA GLN A 166 1.11 -10.76 1.51
C GLN A 166 1.05 -10.88 3.03
N ASN A 167 2.17 -11.20 3.66
CA ASN A 167 2.35 -11.13 5.11
C ASN A 167 2.58 -9.68 5.52
N MET A 168 1.98 -9.28 6.63
CA MET A 168 2.01 -7.91 7.15
C MET A 168 2.69 -7.88 8.51
N ALA A 169 3.41 -6.80 8.80
CA ALA A 169 3.89 -6.54 10.15
C ALA A 169 2.73 -6.11 11.06
N LEU A 170 2.77 -6.54 12.31
CA LEU A 170 1.79 -6.17 13.33
C LEU A 170 2.27 -4.94 14.13
N PHE A 171 1.33 -4.19 14.71
CA PHE A 171 1.63 -3.00 15.52
C PHE A 171 2.70 -3.19 16.60
N PRO A 172 2.77 -4.31 17.33
CA PRO A 172 3.84 -4.54 18.29
C PRO A 172 5.24 -4.41 17.71
N TRP A 173 5.43 -4.71 16.41
CA TRP A 173 6.73 -4.52 15.74
C TRP A 173 7.10 -3.03 15.68
N PHE A 174 6.18 -2.18 15.22
CA PHE A 174 6.39 -0.73 15.13
C PHE A 174 6.51 -0.05 16.50
N ALA A 175 5.82 -0.60 17.52
CA ALA A 175 5.84 -0.09 18.88
C ALA A 175 7.06 -0.55 19.70
N PHE A 176 7.96 -1.36 19.13
CA PHE A 176 9.06 -2.00 19.85
C PHE A 176 8.61 -2.82 21.06
N GLU A 177 7.40 -3.36 21.01
CA GLU A 177 6.81 -4.08 22.13
C GLU A 177 7.38 -5.51 22.21
N SER A 178 8.01 -5.84 23.33
CA SER A 178 8.64 -7.15 23.55
C SER A 178 8.36 -7.65 24.96
N PRO A 179 7.75 -8.86 25.12
CA PRO A 179 7.26 -9.72 24.03
C PRO A 179 6.05 -9.13 23.31
N SER A 180 5.82 -9.55 22.08
CA SER A 180 4.59 -9.22 21.36
C SER A 180 3.36 -9.79 22.09
N PRO A 181 2.28 -9.03 22.29
CA PRO A 181 1.03 -9.52 22.88
C PRO A 181 0.18 -10.31 21.87
N ALA A 182 0.59 -10.38 20.60
CA ALA A 182 -0.13 -11.11 19.58
C ALA A 182 -0.04 -12.63 19.80
N HIS A 183 -0.87 -13.40 19.07
CA HIS A 183 -0.89 -14.85 19.15
C HIS A 183 0.52 -15.42 18.94
N LEU A 184 0.92 -16.38 19.77
CA LEU A 184 2.25 -16.99 19.79
C LEU A 184 3.44 -16.00 19.93
N GLY A 185 3.19 -14.76 20.32
CA GLY A 185 4.23 -13.73 20.37
C GLY A 185 4.70 -13.25 19.00
N ALA A 186 3.91 -13.47 17.96
CA ALA A 186 4.24 -13.12 16.59
C ALA A 186 4.24 -11.61 16.35
N TYR A 187 4.95 -11.20 15.32
CA TYR A 187 4.99 -9.81 14.83
C TYR A 187 4.48 -9.69 13.39
N SER A 188 3.97 -10.79 12.82
CA SER A 188 3.43 -10.82 11.45
C SER A 188 2.17 -11.67 11.36
N PHE A 189 1.39 -11.46 10.27
CA PHE A 189 0.18 -12.19 9.92
C PHE A 189 -0.04 -12.11 8.39
N PRO A 190 -0.59 -13.11 7.67
CA PRO A 190 -1.16 -14.37 8.18
C PRO A 190 -0.12 -15.43 8.54
N ASP A 191 1.13 -15.35 8.06
CA ASP A 191 2.18 -16.24 8.53
C ASP A 191 2.87 -15.63 9.76
N GLU A 192 2.56 -16.21 10.93
CA GLU A 192 3.10 -15.76 12.22
C GLU A 192 4.59 -16.05 12.37
N THR A 193 5.20 -16.81 11.45
CA THR A 193 6.62 -17.14 11.48
C THR A 193 7.48 -16.19 10.64
N THR A 194 6.88 -15.34 9.84
CA THR A 194 7.60 -14.35 9.01
C THR A 194 8.37 -13.36 9.86
N LEU A 195 7.76 -12.81 10.91
CA LEU A 195 8.40 -11.96 11.92
C LEU A 195 8.19 -12.55 13.31
N MET A 196 9.18 -13.24 13.84
CA MET A 196 9.11 -13.91 15.15
C MET A 196 9.74 -13.10 16.29
N SER A 197 10.36 -11.98 15.98
CA SER A 197 11.05 -11.13 16.96
C SER A 197 11.21 -9.71 16.43
N LEU A 198 11.67 -8.80 17.30
CA LEU A 198 12.11 -7.45 16.90
C LEU A 198 13.48 -7.45 16.19
N SER A 199 13.99 -8.57 15.75
CA SER A 199 15.21 -8.65 14.97
C SER A 199 14.92 -9.32 13.60
N PRO A 200 15.07 -8.61 12.49
CA PRO A 200 15.49 -7.21 12.43
C PRO A 200 14.43 -6.27 13.02
N GLY A 201 14.85 -5.32 13.83
CA GLY A 201 13.93 -4.34 14.43
C GLY A 201 13.77 -3.10 13.57
N PRO A 202 12.80 -2.25 13.88
CA PRO A 202 12.56 -1.02 13.13
C PRO A 202 13.79 -0.09 13.03
N LEU A 203 14.64 -0.06 14.05
CA LEU A 203 15.89 0.72 14.04
C LEU A 203 17.07 -0.13 13.56
N LEU A 204 16.99 -0.69 12.36
CA LEU A 204 18.12 -1.42 11.80
C LEU A 204 19.32 -0.51 11.55
N PRO A 205 20.57 -1.04 11.74
CA PRO A 205 21.77 -0.36 11.26
C PRO A 205 21.63 -0.08 9.76
N GLY A 206 21.76 1.17 9.38
CA GLY A 206 21.64 1.59 7.98
C GLY A 206 20.42 2.43 7.66
N CYS A 207 19.45 2.53 8.55
CA CYS A 207 18.40 3.53 8.44
C CYS A 207 19.01 4.92 8.69
N VAL A 208 19.01 5.77 7.68
CA VAL A 208 19.48 7.16 7.76
C VAL A 208 18.34 8.05 7.31
N PRO A 209 17.57 8.62 8.25
CA PRO A 209 16.52 9.57 7.91
C PRO A 209 17.06 10.72 7.06
N ALA A 210 16.28 11.16 6.08
CA ALA A 210 16.59 12.38 5.35
C ALA A 210 16.58 13.58 6.32
N PRO A 211 17.47 14.57 6.15
CA PRO A 211 17.55 15.73 7.03
C PRO A 211 16.32 16.64 6.92
#